data_95f262be59d03f2f8f739f31cb4e0fbd
#
_entry.id   95f262be59d03f2f8f739f31cb4e0fbd
#
_cell.length_a   1.000
_cell.length_b   1.000
_cell.length_c   1.000
_cell.angle_alpha   90.00
_cell.angle_beta   90.00
_cell.angle_gamma   90.00
#
_symmetry.space_group_name_H-M   'P 1'
#
loop_
_entity.id
_entity.type
_entity.pdbx_description
1 polymer ?
#
loop_
_entity_poly.entity_id
_entity_poly.type
_entity_poly.pdbx_seq_one_letter_code
_entity_poly.pdbx_strand_id
1 'polypeptide(L)'
;MQDFHPRTQDVVAEKLRPRAADVAGGSPIVARRMGPMCWILCALIATIAYGMAAAHCQTLQAGTSTITFQSSTYSDMRQLLAREAPTSAVTVKASLGFPGQARDRYPAVIVVHGLGGYRDSNEGYVAAELRKAGFATLTYDSFAARGTAGAALQGSPGYLLPGVADAFAALRFLSGEPRIDADRIAITGFSYGGEVAHLTAFETVRSALNSGSDRFAAHVAFYPGGTFGAIAEPGAYTGSPVLMLLGGKDDNLPLTKIEGYLAYARAAGAPAPIETAIYRGAYHAWTASDIGLGRFYPDLVSTKKCPLILLGPKQPGVLVDGKVDPFDPAAFGACVAAAPGYWMGFDAAVRTQSISDAVRFLRILRP
;
A
#
# COMPACT_ATOMS: atom_id res chain seq x y z
N MET A 1 -22.95 -35.05 25.65
CA MET A 1 -22.17 -36.04 26.47
C MET A 1 -21.15 -36.67 25.55
N GLN A 2 -19.95 -36.16 25.55
CA GLN A 2 -18.66 -36.87 25.34
C GLN A 2 -17.55 -35.84 25.46
N ASP A 3 -16.78 -35.98 26.52
CA ASP A 3 -15.69 -35.12 26.95
C ASP A 3 -14.47 -35.32 26.03
N PHE A 4 -13.81 -34.24 25.68
CA PHE A 4 -12.47 -34.28 25.06
C PHE A 4 -11.47 -33.55 25.97
N HIS A 5 -10.59 -34.36 26.62
CA HIS A 5 -9.44 -33.91 27.39
C HIS A 5 -8.26 -33.57 26.49
N PRO A 6 -7.47 -32.54 26.76
CA PRO A 6 -6.19 -32.28 26.07
C PRO A 6 -5.07 -33.07 26.74
N ARG A 7 -4.24 -33.75 25.93
CA ARG A 7 -2.99 -34.37 26.34
C ARG A 7 -1.84 -33.36 26.31
N THR A 8 -1.22 -33.16 27.44
CA THR A 8 0.11 -32.58 27.60
C THR A 8 1.17 -33.58 27.15
N GLN A 9 2.14 -33.15 26.36
CA GLN A 9 3.40 -33.87 26.12
C GLN A 9 4.57 -33.01 26.59
N ASP A 10 5.20 -33.47 27.65
CA ASP A 10 6.53 -33.07 28.13
C ASP A 10 7.59 -33.57 27.16
N VAL A 11 8.53 -32.71 26.75
CA VAL A 11 9.73 -33.07 26.02
C VAL A 11 10.95 -32.70 26.86
N VAL A 12 11.68 -33.75 27.21
CA VAL A 12 12.90 -33.80 28.01
C VAL A 12 14.06 -33.07 27.30
N ALA A 13 14.76 -32.24 28.06
CA ALA A 13 16.00 -31.57 27.63
C ALA A 13 17.18 -32.49 27.87
N GLU A 14 17.91 -32.86 26.83
CA GLU A 14 19.17 -33.62 26.90
C GLU A 14 20.37 -32.69 26.69
N LYS A 15 21.26 -32.68 27.69
CA LYS A 15 22.50 -31.89 27.71
C LYS A 15 23.58 -32.61 26.89
N LEU A 16 24.15 -31.95 25.91
CA LEU A 16 25.41 -32.33 25.27
C LEU A 16 26.53 -31.36 25.64
N ARG A 17 27.55 -31.87 26.37
CA ARG A 17 28.83 -31.18 26.63
C ARG A 17 29.81 -31.49 25.48
N PRO A 18 30.67 -30.57 25.02
CA PRO A 18 31.78 -30.91 24.13
C PRO A 18 33.00 -31.41 24.91
N ARG A 19 33.61 -32.47 24.40
CA ARG A 19 34.90 -33.03 24.83
C ARG A 19 36.04 -32.23 24.19
N ALA A 20 37.03 -31.87 25.01
CA ALA A 20 38.35 -31.40 24.58
C ALA A 20 39.16 -32.58 24.00
N ALA A 21 39.88 -32.33 22.93
CA ALA A 21 40.92 -33.22 22.41
C ALA A 21 42.23 -32.44 22.27
N ASP A 22 43.20 -32.81 23.09
CA ASP A 22 44.60 -32.42 22.97
C ASP A 22 45.23 -33.05 21.71
N VAL A 23 45.94 -32.23 20.90
CA VAL A 23 47.00 -32.76 20.02
C VAL A 23 48.19 -31.79 20.12
N ALA A 24 49.25 -32.28 20.77
CA ALA A 24 50.60 -31.71 20.75
C ALA A 24 51.36 -32.22 19.51
N GLY A 25 52.16 -31.40 18.89
CA GLY A 25 53.07 -31.80 17.83
C GLY A 25 53.66 -30.61 17.07
N GLY A 26 54.64 -29.90 17.65
CA GLY A 26 55.31 -28.80 17.00
C GLY A 26 56.52 -29.27 16.15
N SER A 27 56.74 -28.61 15.06
CA SER A 27 58.05 -28.52 14.38
C SER A 27 58.34 -27.06 14.04
N PRO A 28 59.58 -26.57 14.22
CA PRO A 28 59.93 -25.16 14.09
C PRO A 28 60.08 -24.77 12.62
N ILE A 29 59.28 -23.84 12.17
CA ILE A 29 59.45 -23.19 10.87
C ILE A 29 60.49 -22.09 11.04
N VAL A 30 61.62 -22.23 10.29
CA VAL A 30 62.70 -21.25 10.19
C VAL A 30 62.18 -19.97 9.58
N ALA A 31 62.09 -18.89 10.37
CA ALA A 31 61.71 -17.55 9.86
C ALA A 31 62.83 -16.96 9.02
N ARG A 32 62.66 -16.93 7.70
CA ARG A 32 63.46 -16.11 6.79
C ARG A 32 63.08 -14.67 7.01
N ARG A 33 64.04 -13.82 7.46
CA ARG A 33 63.91 -12.37 7.58
C ARG A 33 63.67 -11.76 6.17
N MET A 34 62.47 -11.27 5.94
CA MET A 34 62.14 -10.42 4.77
C MET A 34 62.72 -9.00 5.03
N GLY A 35 63.38 -8.45 4.01
CA GLY A 35 64.04 -7.14 4.09
C GLY A 35 63.02 -5.98 4.21
N PRO A 36 63.43 -4.78 4.60
CA PRO A 36 62.57 -3.64 4.90
C PRO A 36 61.72 -3.15 3.73
N MET A 37 62.13 -3.45 2.48
CA MET A 37 61.41 -3.03 1.30
C MET A 37 60.08 -3.81 1.05
N CYS A 38 59.98 -5.04 1.61
CA CYS A 38 58.78 -5.84 1.46
C CYS A 38 57.65 -5.37 2.40
N TRP A 39 57.98 -4.79 3.55
CA TRP A 39 57.02 -4.23 4.51
C TRP A 39 56.35 -2.95 4.01
N ILE A 40 57.02 -2.11 3.25
CA ILE A 40 56.49 -0.88 2.68
C ILE A 40 55.45 -1.19 1.57
N LEU A 41 55.75 -2.20 0.73
CA LEU A 41 54.80 -2.59 -0.31
C LEU A 41 53.54 -3.24 0.24
N CYS A 42 53.64 -4.10 1.27
CA CYS A 42 52.47 -4.68 1.92
C CYS A 42 51.63 -3.65 2.67
N ALA A 43 52.22 -2.64 3.29
CA ALA A 43 51.51 -1.55 3.95
C ALA A 43 50.75 -0.66 2.95
N LEU A 44 51.33 -0.38 1.78
CA LEU A 44 50.69 0.42 0.73
C LEU A 44 49.54 -0.33 0.07
N ILE A 45 49.65 -1.63 -0.15
CA ILE A 45 48.56 -2.45 -0.69
C ILE A 45 47.41 -2.59 0.35
N ALA A 46 47.73 -2.74 1.62
CA ALA A 46 46.74 -2.80 2.67
C ALA A 46 45.96 -1.47 2.84
N THR A 47 46.64 -0.32 2.69
CA THR A 47 45.95 0.99 2.79
C THR A 47 45.08 1.29 1.56
N ILE A 48 45.48 0.85 0.38
CA ILE A 48 44.65 0.98 -0.84
C ILE A 48 43.45 0.04 -0.78
N ALA A 49 43.61 -1.20 -0.30
CA ALA A 49 42.51 -2.15 -0.15
C ALA A 49 41.53 -1.70 0.97
N TYR A 50 42.03 -1.11 2.06
CA TYR A 50 41.20 -0.55 3.13
C TYR A 50 40.45 0.72 2.68
N GLY A 51 41.11 1.56 1.86
CA GLY A 51 40.48 2.76 1.29
C GLY A 51 39.38 2.42 0.27
N MET A 52 39.54 1.36 -0.52
CA MET A 52 38.51 0.91 -1.47
C MET A 52 37.35 0.15 -0.78
N ALA A 53 37.60 -0.57 0.32
CA ALA A 53 36.55 -1.18 1.13
C ALA A 53 35.73 -0.15 1.94
N ALA A 54 36.39 0.93 2.40
CA ALA A 54 35.70 2.01 3.12
C ALA A 54 34.84 2.89 2.21
N ALA A 55 35.13 2.94 0.91
CA ALA A 55 34.34 3.70 -0.06
C ALA A 55 33.00 3.04 -0.41
N HIS A 56 32.75 1.76 -0.07
CA HIS A 56 31.50 1.04 -0.32
C HIS A 56 30.64 0.83 0.93
N CYS A 57 31.10 1.23 2.10
CA CYS A 57 30.25 1.27 3.30
C CYS A 57 29.73 2.69 3.54
N GLN A 58 29.03 3.27 2.56
CA GLN A 58 28.06 4.30 2.88
C GLN A 58 27.00 3.61 3.73
N THR A 59 27.06 3.83 5.06
CA THR A 59 25.96 3.56 5.95
C THR A 59 24.74 4.20 5.33
N LEU A 60 23.85 3.36 4.74
CA LEU A 60 22.53 3.77 4.28
C LEU A 60 21.83 4.31 5.52
N GLN A 61 21.91 5.63 5.75
CA GLN A 61 21.16 6.27 6.82
C GLN A 61 19.68 5.95 6.59
N ALA A 62 19.09 5.27 7.56
CA ALA A 62 17.64 5.17 7.67
C ALA A 62 17.09 6.59 7.69
N GLY A 63 16.55 7.06 6.59
CA GLY A 63 16.12 8.44 6.44
C GLY A 63 15.10 8.57 5.32
N THR A 64 14.36 9.66 5.36
CA THR A 64 13.49 10.07 4.26
C THR A 64 14.16 11.17 3.46
N SER A 65 14.09 11.10 2.14
CA SER A 65 14.51 12.16 1.23
C SER A 65 13.31 12.76 0.51
N THR A 66 13.33 14.07 0.31
CA THR A 66 12.35 14.74 -0.54
C THR A 66 12.74 14.50 -2.01
N ILE A 67 11.76 14.05 -2.80
CA ILE A 67 11.88 13.86 -4.26
C ILE A 67 10.70 14.54 -4.95
N THR A 68 10.73 14.61 -6.27
CA THR A 68 9.59 15.02 -7.10
C THR A 68 9.41 14.06 -8.25
N PHE A 69 8.15 13.89 -8.70
CA PHE A 69 7.83 13.15 -9.90
C PHE A 69 6.74 13.88 -10.72
N GLN A 70 6.69 13.60 -12.03
CA GLN A 70 5.70 14.18 -12.92
C GLN A 70 4.44 13.33 -12.95
N SER A 71 3.29 13.98 -12.85
CA SER A 71 1.96 13.40 -12.90
C SER A 71 1.03 14.23 -13.78
N SER A 72 -0.25 13.88 -13.80
CA SER A 72 -1.26 14.49 -14.66
C SER A 72 -2.55 14.76 -13.91
N THR A 73 -3.34 15.72 -14.40
CA THR A 73 -4.70 16.01 -13.93
C THR A 73 -5.70 15.62 -15.03
N TYR A 74 -6.80 14.98 -14.65
CA TYR A 74 -7.92 14.61 -15.51
C TYR A 74 -9.21 15.23 -14.96
N SER A 75 -10.16 15.58 -15.84
CA SER A 75 -11.44 16.17 -15.45
C SER A 75 -12.43 15.16 -14.90
N ASP A 76 -12.47 13.98 -15.50
CA ASP A 76 -13.40 12.90 -15.14
C ASP A 76 -12.87 11.52 -15.53
N MET A 77 -13.50 10.47 -15.01
CA MET A 77 -13.12 9.07 -15.27
C MET A 77 -13.27 8.70 -16.76
N ARG A 78 -14.22 9.29 -17.48
CA ARG A 78 -14.42 9.03 -18.91
C ARG A 78 -13.21 9.49 -19.71
N GLN A 79 -12.72 10.74 -19.46
CA GLN A 79 -11.50 11.26 -20.10
C GLN A 79 -10.32 10.31 -19.89
N LEU A 80 -10.12 9.85 -18.65
CA LEU A 80 -9.02 8.95 -18.31
C LEU A 80 -9.17 7.60 -19.04
N LEU A 81 -10.32 6.94 -18.95
CA LEU A 81 -10.54 5.62 -19.56
C LEU A 81 -10.54 5.65 -21.09
N ALA A 82 -10.95 6.76 -21.71
CA ALA A 82 -10.85 6.99 -23.15
C ALA A 82 -9.41 7.28 -23.60
N ARG A 83 -8.46 7.39 -22.67
CA ARG A 83 -7.04 7.76 -22.93
C ARG A 83 -6.91 9.09 -23.65
N GLU A 84 -7.83 10.01 -23.40
CA GLU A 84 -7.74 11.38 -23.87
C GLU A 84 -6.57 12.12 -23.17
N ALA A 85 -6.05 13.15 -23.80
CA ALA A 85 -4.97 13.94 -23.22
C ALA A 85 -5.36 14.49 -21.84
N PRO A 86 -4.47 14.49 -20.83
CA PRO A 86 -4.77 15.06 -19.53
C PRO A 86 -4.99 16.58 -19.64
N THR A 87 -5.78 17.12 -18.72
CA THR A 87 -6.08 18.55 -18.66
C THR A 87 -4.82 19.38 -18.39
N SER A 88 -3.92 18.89 -17.54
CA SER A 88 -2.64 19.53 -17.23
C SER A 88 -1.62 18.52 -16.67
N ALA A 89 -0.33 18.86 -16.83
CA ALA A 89 0.75 18.22 -16.10
C ALA A 89 0.88 18.84 -14.69
N VAL A 90 1.37 18.07 -13.75
CA VAL A 90 1.62 18.51 -12.37
C VAL A 90 2.90 17.87 -11.82
N THR A 91 3.68 18.65 -11.07
CA THR A 91 4.83 18.15 -10.32
C THR A 91 4.41 17.82 -8.89
N VAL A 92 4.55 16.57 -8.51
CA VAL A 92 4.19 16.09 -7.16
C VAL A 92 5.45 16.01 -6.31
N LYS A 93 5.44 16.68 -5.15
CA LYS A 93 6.48 16.55 -4.12
C LYS A 93 6.17 15.35 -3.25
N ALA A 94 7.17 14.50 -2.99
CA ALA A 94 7.02 13.27 -2.25
C ALA A 94 8.16 13.04 -1.27
N SER A 95 7.96 12.16 -0.30
CA SER A 95 8.96 11.69 0.64
C SER A 95 9.24 10.21 0.38
N LEU A 96 10.47 9.88 -0.02
CA LEU A 96 10.94 8.51 -0.22
C LEU A 96 11.79 8.10 0.99
N GLY A 97 11.36 7.05 1.69
CA GLY A 97 12.03 6.54 2.88
C GLY A 97 12.46 5.09 2.71
N PHE A 98 13.63 4.73 3.26
CA PHE A 98 14.17 3.38 3.24
C PHE A 98 14.23 2.78 4.64
N PRO A 99 14.12 1.42 4.76
CA PRO A 99 14.39 0.70 6.01
C PRO A 99 15.82 0.93 6.50
N GLY A 100 16.04 0.79 7.82
CA GLY A 100 17.40 0.83 8.39
C GLY A 100 18.26 -0.39 8.05
N GLN A 101 17.65 -1.51 7.67
CA GLN A 101 18.36 -2.72 7.26
C GLN A 101 18.79 -2.59 5.80
N ALA A 102 20.10 -2.70 5.52
CA ALA A 102 20.64 -2.64 4.17
C ALA A 102 20.22 -3.86 3.33
N ARG A 103 19.86 -3.60 2.07
CA ARG A 103 19.55 -4.59 1.02
C ARG A 103 20.00 -4.06 -0.33
N ASP A 104 20.23 -4.94 -1.29
CA ASP A 104 20.54 -4.56 -2.68
C ASP A 104 19.36 -3.86 -3.33
N ARG A 105 18.15 -4.44 -3.17
CA ARG A 105 16.88 -3.85 -3.58
C ARG A 105 15.79 -4.07 -2.53
N TYR A 106 14.91 -3.10 -2.40
CA TYR A 106 13.82 -3.11 -1.44
C TYR A 106 12.48 -3.32 -2.13
N PRO A 107 11.59 -4.16 -1.58
CA PRO A 107 10.19 -4.05 -1.89
C PRO A 107 9.69 -2.68 -1.40
N ALA A 108 8.75 -2.07 -2.12
CA ALA A 108 8.27 -0.74 -1.80
C ALA A 108 6.76 -0.69 -1.63
N VAL A 109 6.29 0.28 -0.85
CA VAL A 109 4.86 0.57 -0.67
C VAL A 109 4.62 2.07 -0.88
N ILE A 110 3.75 2.38 -1.84
CA ILE A 110 3.20 3.71 -2.03
C ILE A 110 2.06 3.89 -1.02
N VAL A 111 2.09 4.99 -0.25
CA VAL A 111 1.12 5.28 0.82
C VAL A 111 0.30 6.50 0.42
N VAL A 112 -0.98 6.29 0.11
CA VAL A 112 -1.91 7.32 -0.37
C VAL A 112 -2.76 7.85 0.78
N HIS A 113 -2.82 9.18 0.88
CA HIS A 113 -3.51 9.87 1.96
C HIS A 113 -5.05 9.76 1.89
N GLY A 114 -5.70 10.07 3.03
CA GLY A 114 -7.14 10.24 3.11
C GLY A 114 -7.62 11.58 2.52
N LEU A 115 -8.92 11.86 2.64
CA LEU A 115 -9.54 13.10 2.11
C LEU A 115 -8.92 14.38 2.68
N GLY A 116 -8.35 14.33 3.88
CA GLY A 116 -7.70 15.46 4.54
C GLY A 116 -6.30 15.81 4.03
N GLY A 117 -5.79 15.14 2.99
CA GLY A 117 -4.39 15.25 2.58
C GLY A 117 -3.44 14.43 3.45
N TYR A 118 -2.14 14.56 3.23
CA TYR A 118 -1.12 13.84 4.00
C TYR A 118 -1.03 14.37 5.44
N ARG A 119 -0.92 13.45 6.40
CA ARG A 119 -0.75 13.73 7.83
C ARG A 119 0.28 12.79 8.46
N ASP A 120 1.21 13.35 9.24
CA ASP A 120 2.20 12.56 9.98
C ASP A 120 1.54 11.63 11.01
N SER A 121 0.41 12.02 11.57
CA SER A 121 -0.38 11.26 12.56
C SER A 121 -1.02 9.98 11.99
N ASN A 122 -1.20 9.91 10.67
CA ASN A 122 -1.82 8.79 9.97
C ASN A 122 -0.86 8.16 8.95
N GLU A 123 -0.72 8.77 7.77
CA GLU A 123 0.07 8.23 6.65
C GLU A 123 1.56 8.14 7.03
N GLY A 124 2.10 9.15 7.70
CA GLY A 124 3.48 9.19 8.18
C GLY A 124 3.78 8.10 9.19
N TYR A 125 2.85 7.87 10.12
CA TYR A 125 2.96 6.79 11.11
C TYR A 125 2.96 5.42 10.43
N VAL A 126 2.01 5.14 9.54
CA VAL A 126 1.92 3.84 8.85
C VAL A 126 3.13 3.62 7.94
N ALA A 127 3.61 4.66 7.24
CA ALA A 127 4.83 4.58 6.45
C ALA A 127 6.06 4.24 7.33
N ALA A 128 6.14 4.77 8.56
CA ALA A 128 7.20 4.41 9.50
C ALA A 128 7.12 2.95 9.93
N GLU A 129 5.93 2.42 10.22
CA GLU A 129 5.73 1.01 10.56
C GLU A 129 6.07 0.06 9.38
N LEU A 130 5.72 0.45 8.16
CA LEU A 130 6.11 -0.29 6.95
C LEU A 130 7.65 -0.30 6.76
N ARG A 131 8.33 0.81 7.03
CA ARG A 131 9.81 0.84 7.00
C ARG A 131 10.44 -0.06 8.07
N LYS A 132 9.90 -0.08 9.29
CA LYS A 132 10.31 -1.04 10.33
C LYS A 132 10.09 -2.47 9.89
N ALA A 133 9.05 -2.71 9.10
CA ALA A 133 8.77 -4.02 8.52
C ALA A 133 9.64 -4.37 7.30
N GLY A 134 10.53 -3.50 6.83
CA GLY A 134 11.50 -3.77 5.76
C GLY A 134 11.07 -3.35 4.37
N PHE A 135 10.05 -2.49 4.23
CA PHE A 135 9.61 -1.91 2.95
C PHE A 135 10.17 -0.50 2.78
N ALA A 136 10.62 -0.13 1.60
CA ALA A 136 10.74 1.28 1.24
C ALA A 136 9.35 1.90 1.14
N THR A 137 9.20 3.19 1.44
CA THR A 137 7.91 3.86 1.41
C THR A 137 7.98 5.16 0.63
N LEU A 138 6.96 5.43 -0.19
CA LEU A 138 6.77 6.70 -0.85
C LEU A 138 5.44 7.31 -0.40
N THR A 139 5.49 8.52 0.15
CA THR A 139 4.31 9.29 0.57
C THR A 139 4.27 10.62 -0.17
N TYR A 140 3.09 11.11 -0.50
CA TYR A 140 2.88 12.40 -1.17
C TYR A 140 1.50 12.97 -0.81
N ASP A 141 1.24 14.23 -1.24
CA ASP A 141 -0.05 14.87 -1.12
C ASP A 141 -0.54 15.31 -2.50
N SER A 142 -1.52 14.60 -3.03
CA SER A 142 -2.12 14.84 -4.34
C SER A 142 -2.87 16.18 -4.41
N PHE A 143 -3.43 16.61 -3.30
CA PHE A 143 -4.22 17.83 -3.22
C PHE A 143 -3.30 19.05 -3.13
N ALA A 144 -2.30 19.02 -2.26
CA ALA A 144 -1.31 20.08 -2.15
C ALA A 144 -0.57 20.33 -3.48
N ALA A 145 -0.25 19.26 -4.24
CA ALA A 145 0.38 19.37 -5.56
C ALA A 145 -0.46 20.15 -6.57
N ARG A 146 -1.79 20.23 -6.37
CA ARG A 146 -2.75 20.95 -7.23
C ARG A 146 -3.30 22.23 -6.62
N GLY A 147 -2.79 22.63 -5.44
CA GLY A 147 -3.27 23.84 -4.73
C GLY A 147 -4.74 23.73 -4.32
N THR A 148 -5.24 22.54 -4.02
CA THR A 148 -6.63 22.27 -3.66
C THR A 148 -6.72 21.52 -2.33
N ALA A 149 -7.94 21.35 -1.83
CA ALA A 149 -8.25 20.49 -0.68
C ALA A 149 -9.21 19.39 -1.11
N GLY A 150 -9.11 18.21 -0.49
CA GLY A 150 -9.96 17.07 -0.83
C GLY A 150 -11.45 17.36 -0.68
N ALA A 151 -11.83 18.15 0.33
CA ALA A 151 -13.23 18.57 0.52
C ALA A 151 -13.80 19.35 -0.67
N ALA A 152 -12.97 20.13 -1.39
CA ALA A 152 -13.40 20.87 -2.58
C ALA A 152 -13.64 19.96 -3.79
N LEU A 153 -13.04 18.77 -3.81
CA LEU A 153 -13.22 17.77 -4.88
C LEU A 153 -14.34 16.78 -4.56
N GLN A 154 -14.73 16.66 -3.31
CA GLN A 154 -15.71 15.66 -2.86
C GLN A 154 -17.05 15.83 -3.60
N GLY A 155 -17.54 14.75 -4.19
CA GLY A 155 -18.75 14.76 -5.02
C GLY A 155 -18.55 15.20 -6.48
N SER A 156 -17.33 15.62 -6.88
CA SER A 156 -17.04 15.93 -8.29
C SER A 156 -16.75 14.66 -9.11
N PRO A 157 -16.98 14.68 -10.44
CA PRO A 157 -16.62 13.57 -11.32
C PRO A 157 -15.13 13.22 -11.32
N GLY A 158 -14.27 14.18 -10.95
CA GLY A 158 -12.82 14.03 -10.88
C GLY A 158 -12.27 13.69 -9.50
N TYR A 159 -13.13 13.41 -8.52
CA TYR A 159 -12.79 13.26 -7.11
C TYR A 159 -11.57 12.36 -6.83
N LEU A 160 -11.50 11.13 -7.41
CA LEU A 160 -10.43 10.17 -7.16
C LEU A 160 -9.23 10.30 -8.12
N LEU A 161 -9.38 11.06 -9.20
CA LEU A 161 -8.40 11.08 -10.29
C LEU A 161 -7.02 11.61 -9.90
N PRO A 162 -6.89 12.65 -9.04
CA PRO A 162 -5.58 13.08 -8.56
C PRO A 162 -4.78 11.94 -7.92
N GLY A 163 -5.42 11.20 -6.99
CA GLY A 163 -4.77 10.07 -6.32
C GLY A 163 -4.42 8.93 -7.26
N VAL A 164 -5.32 8.59 -8.19
CA VAL A 164 -5.11 7.49 -9.15
C VAL A 164 -3.99 7.83 -10.14
N ALA A 165 -3.98 9.04 -10.70
CA ALA A 165 -2.93 9.49 -11.62
C ALA A 165 -1.56 9.55 -10.93
N ASP A 166 -1.52 10.09 -9.70
CA ASP A 166 -0.30 10.19 -8.92
C ASP A 166 0.22 8.81 -8.48
N ALA A 167 -0.67 7.86 -8.17
CA ALA A 167 -0.30 6.50 -7.82
C ALA A 167 0.47 5.81 -8.96
N PHE A 168 -0.02 5.89 -10.20
CA PHE A 168 0.69 5.32 -11.35
C PHE A 168 1.94 6.11 -11.75
N ALA A 169 1.96 7.43 -11.55
CA ALA A 169 3.16 8.23 -11.72
C ALA A 169 4.25 7.87 -10.70
N ALA A 170 3.86 7.65 -9.44
CA ALA A 170 4.74 7.18 -8.37
C ALA A 170 5.24 5.75 -8.62
N LEU A 171 4.39 4.87 -9.16
CA LEU A 171 4.79 3.52 -9.57
C LEU A 171 5.91 3.59 -10.62
N ARG A 172 5.72 4.36 -11.70
CA ARG A 172 6.76 4.56 -12.73
C ARG A 172 8.05 5.13 -12.16
N PHE A 173 7.95 6.12 -11.26
CA PHE A 173 9.12 6.69 -10.59
C PHE A 173 9.88 5.62 -9.79
N LEU A 174 9.18 4.82 -8.97
CA LEU A 174 9.81 3.78 -8.16
C LEU A 174 10.36 2.64 -9.01
N SER A 175 9.72 2.28 -10.12
CA SER A 175 10.23 1.26 -11.05
C SER A 175 11.57 1.66 -11.67
N GLY A 176 11.86 2.97 -11.78
CA GLY A 176 13.14 3.52 -12.25
C GLY A 176 14.16 3.77 -11.12
N GLU A 177 13.82 3.62 -9.84
CA GLU A 177 14.76 3.83 -8.72
C GLU A 177 15.64 2.59 -8.53
N PRO A 178 16.98 2.69 -8.68
CA PRO A 178 17.86 1.51 -8.69
C PRO A 178 17.80 0.65 -7.43
N ARG A 179 17.45 1.25 -6.28
CA ARG A 179 17.36 0.55 -4.99
C ARG A 179 16.00 -0.13 -4.77
N ILE A 180 15.03 0.03 -5.68
CA ILE A 180 13.71 -0.58 -5.58
C ILE A 180 13.63 -1.81 -6.49
N ASP A 181 12.98 -2.84 -6.01
CA ASP A 181 12.59 -3.99 -6.80
C ASP A 181 11.28 -3.67 -7.52
N ALA A 182 11.35 -3.41 -8.82
CA ALA A 182 10.22 -2.97 -9.64
C ALA A 182 9.03 -3.97 -9.65
N ASP A 183 9.32 -5.26 -9.49
CA ASP A 183 8.30 -6.31 -9.43
C ASP A 183 7.62 -6.42 -8.06
N ARG A 184 8.07 -5.65 -7.07
CA ARG A 184 7.62 -5.71 -5.67
C ARG A 184 7.19 -4.36 -5.13
N ILE A 185 6.46 -3.61 -5.93
CA ILE A 185 5.87 -2.33 -5.53
C ILE A 185 4.39 -2.53 -5.25
N ALA A 186 3.98 -2.32 -4.00
CA ALA A 186 2.59 -2.32 -3.58
C ALA A 186 2.05 -0.91 -3.38
N ILE A 187 0.74 -0.80 -3.22
CA ILE A 187 0.05 0.42 -2.83
C ILE A 187 -0.80 0.18 -1.60
N THR A 188 -0.82 1.15 -0.70
CA THR A 188 -1.78 1.20 0.41
C THR A 188 -2.37 2.60 0.51
N GLY A 189 -3.55 2.72 1.08
CA GLY A 189 -4.18 4.02 1.29
C GLY A 189 -5.35 3.97 2.24
N PHE A 190 -5.81 5.16 2.67
CA PHE A 190 -6.76 5.37 3.75
C PHE A 190 -7.99 6.10 3.24
N SER A 191 -9.20 5.60 3.48
CA SER A 191 -10.44 6.25 3.05
C SER A 191 -10.41 6.56 1.54
N TYR A 192 -10.32 7.82 1.14
CA TYR A 192 -10.03 8.26 -0.22
C TYR A 192 -8.86 7.48 -0.85
N GLY A 193 -7.71 7.41 -0.15
CA GLY A 193 -6.56 6.65 -0.62
C GLY A 193 -6.81 5.14 -0.65
N GLY A 194 -7.71 4.62 0.19
CA GLY A 194 -8.17 3.24 0.13
C GLY A 194 -8.97 2.94 -1.14
N GLU A 195 -9.84 3.86 -1.57
CA GLU A 195 -10.49 3.77 -2.88
C GLU A 195 -9.49 3.85 -4.03
N VAL A 196 -8.51 4.76 -3.95
CA VAL A 196 -7.42 4.85 -4.93
C VAL A 196 -6.67 3.53 -5.01
N ALA A 197 -6.27 2.93 -3.88
CA ALA A 197 -5.59 1.65 -3.85
C ALA A 197 -6.43 0.53 -4.50
N HIS A 198 -7.75 0.52 -4.30
CA HIS A 198 -8.64 -0.44 -4.95
C HIS A 198 -8.79 -0.15 -6.45
N LEU A 199 -8.96 1.11 -6.86
CA LEU A 199 -9.08 1.48 -8.28
C LEU A 199 -7.83 1.11 -9.09
N THR A 200 -6.64 1.19 -8.51
CA THR A 200 -5.41 0.80 -9.20
C THR A 200 -5.28 -0.70 -9.46
N ALA A 201 -6.16 -1.54 -8.85
CA ALA A 201 -6.24 -2.96 -9.13
C ALA A 201 -7.00 -3.30 -10.42
N PHE A 202 -7.71 -2.32 -11.04
CA PHE A 202 -8.48 -2.57 -12.24
C PHE A 202 -7.64 -2.43 -13.50
N GLU A 203 -7.73 -3.42 -14.40
CA GLU A 203 -6.94 -3.45 -15.64
C GLU A 203 -7.30 -2.28 -16.57
N THR A 204 -8.57 -1.86 -16.61
CA THR A 204 -9.00 -0.71 -17.40
C THR A 204 -8.32 0.58 -16.94
N VAL A 205 -8.17 0.80 -15.63
CA VAL A 205 -7.51 1.97 -15.04
C VAL A 205 -5.98 1.87 -15.25
N ARG A 206 -5.39 0.70 -14.98
CA ARG A 206 -3.97 0.46 -15.18
C ARG A 206 -3.56 0.75 -16.62
N SER A 207 -4.25 0.16 -17.59
CA SER A 207 -3.91 0.29 -19.02
C SER A 207 -4.18 1.70 -19.58
N ALA A 208 -5.05 2.48 -18.96
CA ALA A 208 -5.28 3.87 -19.33
C ALA A 208 -4.13 4.79 -18.89
N LEU A 209 -3.52 4.53 -17.72
CA LEU A 209 -2.47 5.36 -17.13
C LEU A 209 -1.05 4.84 -17.33
N ASN A 210 -0.91 3.57 -17.68
CA ASN A 210 0.37 2.94 -17.90
C ASN A 210 0.34 2.07 -19.15
N SER A 211 1.02 2.53 -20.21
CA SER A 211 1.10 1.81 -21.49
C SER A 211 2.00 0.56 -21.43
N GLY A 212 2.86 0.47 -20.41
CA GLY A 212 3.72 -0.69 -20.16
C GLY A 212 3.00 -1.81 -19.39
N SER A 213 3.78 -2.82 -19.02
CA SER A 213 3.32 -3.97 -18.21
C SER A 213 3.32 -3.68 -16.70
N ASP A 214 3.90 -2.56 -16.26
CA ASP A 214 4.04 -2.24 -14.85
C ASP A 214 2.67 -2.18 -14.17
N ARG A 215 2.57 -2.85 -13.04
CA ARG A 215 1.38 -2.89 -12.19
C ARG A 215 1.80 -2.98 -10.74
N PHE A 216 0.92 -2.64 -9.84
CA PHE A 216 1.13 -2.91 -8.43
C PHE A 216 1.13 -4.42 -8.17
N ALA A 217 2.08 -4.88 -7.38
CA ALA A 217 2.19 -6.29 -7.01
C ALA A 217 1.17 -6.70 -5.92
N ALA A 218 0.65 -5.72 -5.15
CA ALA A 218 -0.41 -5.92 -4.17
C ALA A 218 -1.08 -4.59 -3.82
N HIS A 219 -2.32 -4.66 -3.33
CA HIS A 219 -3.14 -3.50 -2.94
C HIS A 219 -3.66 -3.68 -1.52
N VAL A 220 -3.55 -2.66 -0.67
CA VAL A 220 -4.12 -2.67 0.69
C VAL A 220 -4.97 -1.43 0.89
N ALA A 221 -6.27 -1.62 1.10
CA ALA A 221 -7.24 -0.55 1.27
C ALA A 221 -7.73 -0.50 2.73
N PHE A 222 -7.31 0.52 3.48
CA PHE A 222 -7.81 0.78 4.83
C PHE A 222 -9.11 1.56 4.73
N TYR A 223 -10.18 1.01 5.29
CA TYR A 223 -11.52 1.63 5.32
C TYR A 223 -11.81 2.43 4.04
N PRO A 224 -11.75 1.80 2.84
CA PRO A 224 -11.97 2.53 1.61
C PRO A 224 -13.36 3.15 1.57
N GLY A 225 -13.53 4.23 0.80
CA GLY A 225 -14.87 4.64 0.39
C GLY A 225 -15.45 3.56 -0.54
N GLY A 226 -16.73 3.26 -0.45
CA GLY A 226 -17.33 2.15 -1.18
C GLY A 226 -17.97 2.58 -2.51
N THR A 227 -17.24 3.35 -3.33
CA THR A 227 -17.86 3.93 -4.53
C THR A 227 -17.70 3.06 -5.78
N PHE A 228 -16.55 2.38 -5.96
CA PHE A 228 -16.23 1.69 -7.20
C PHE A 228 -15.93 0.20 -7.04
N GLY A 229 -16.48 -0.59 -7.95
CA GLY A 229 -16.11 -1.97 -8.25
C GLY A 229 -15.79 -2.12 -9.73
N ALA A 230 -15.60 -3.36 -10.19
CA ALA A 230 -15.47 -3.71 -11.60
C ALA A 230 -16.61 -4.62 -12.04
N ILE A 231 -17.05 -4.50 -13.27
CA ILE A 231 -17.93 -5.52 -13.88
C ILE A 231 -17.19 -6.85 -13.86
N ALA A 232 -17.81 -7.87 -13.29
CA ALA A 232 -17.19 -9.16 -13.09
C ALA A 232 -17.10 -9.92 -14.43
N GLU A 233 -15.98 -9.74 -15.12
CA GLU A 233 -15.61 -10.41 -16.35
C GLU A 233 -14.12 -10.81 -16.31
N PRO A 234 -13.67 -11.77 -17.12
CA PRO A 234 -12.26 -12.12 -17.21
C PRO A 234 -11.42 -10.90 -17.57
N GLY A 235 -10.35 -10.66 -16.80
CA GLY A 235 -9.45 -9.51 -17.01
C GLY A 235 -9.94 -8.17 -16.44
N ALA A 236 -11.03 -8.13 -15.69
CA ALA A 236 -11.48 -6.91 -15.01
C ALA A 236 -10.45 -6.38 -14.00
N TYR A 237 -9.68 -7.29 -13.40
CA TYR A 237 -8.58 -6.98 -12.47
C TYR A 237 -7.21 -7.32 -13.09
N THR A 238 -6.17 -6.63 -12.61
CA THR A 238 -4.76 -6.88 -12.99
C THR A 238 -4.26 -8.28 -12.57
N GLY A 239 -5.00 -8.99 -11.71
CA GLY A 239 -4.63 -10.27 -11.11
C GLY A 239 -3.81 -10.14 -9.83
N SER A 240 -3.36 -8.94 -9.47
CA SER A 240 -2.67 -8.71 -8.19
C SER A 240 -3.64 -8.77 -7.01
N PRO A 241 -3.24 -9.35 -5.85
CA PRO A 241 -4.14 -9.52 -4.71
C PRO A 241 -4.50 -8.17 -4.06
N VAL A 242 -5.71 -8.10 -3.52
CA VAL A 242 -6.25 -6.93 -2.81
C VAL A 242 -6.65 -7.34 -1.40
N LEU A 243 -6.18 -6.60 -0.39
CA LEU A 243 -6.66 -6.71 1.00
C LEU A 243 -7.49 -5.48 1.33
N MET A 244 -8.75 -5.69 1.74
CA MET A 244 -9.60 -4.65 2.29
C MET A 244 -9.71 -4.81 3.80
N LEU A 245 -9.33 -3.78 4.54
CA LEU A 245 -9.43 -3.68 5.98
C LEU A 245 -10.67 -2.86 6.31
N LEU A 246 -11.69 -3.49 6.87
CA LEU A 246 -13.05 -2.96 6.97
C LEU A 246 -13.49 -2.78 8.42
N GLY A 247 -14.14 -1.66 8.73
CA GLY A 247 -14.74 -1.40 10.03
C GLY A 247 -16.16 -1.97 10.12
N GLY A 248 -16.45 -2.73 11.18
CA GLY A 248 -17.79 -3.27 11.39
C GLY A 248 -18.83 -2.21 11.77
N LYS A 249 -18.38 -1.02 12.21
CA LYS A 249 -19.22 0.16 12.48
C LYS A 249 -19.00 1.29 11.46
N ASP A 250 -18.28 1.03 10.40
CA ASP A 250 -18.07 1.98 9.32
C ASP A 250 -19.33 2.04 8.44
N ASP A 251 -20.11 3.08 8.62
CA ASP A 251 -21.32 3.30 7.84
C ASP A 251 -21.06 4.08 6.53
N ASN A 252 -19.83 4.56 6.28
CA ASN A 252 -19.45 5.10 4.97
C ASN A 252 -19.33 3.99 3.91
N LEU A 253 -18.78 2.83 4.30
CA LEU A 253 -18.78 1.61 3.51
C LEU A 253 -19.44 0.47 4.30
N PRO A 254 -20.77 0.31 4.24
CA PRO A 254 -21.44 -0.83 4.84
C PRO A 254 -20.91 -2.17 4.32
N LEU A 255 -20.65 -3.13 5.21
CA LEU A 255 -20.10 -4.45 4.84
C LEU A 255 -20.93 -5.15 3.76
N THR A 256 -22.25 -4.97 3.78
CA THR A 256 -23.17 -5.53 2.79
C THR A 256 -22.88 -5.12 1.35
N LYS A 257 -22.28 -3.94 1.12
CA LYS A 257 -21.85 -3.54 -0.23
C LYS A 257 -20.73 -4.43 -0.75
N ILE A 258 -19.70 -4.66 0.06
CA ILE A 258 -18.57 -5.50 -0.32
C ILE A 258 -19.02 -6.96 -0.44
N GLU A 259 -19.81 -7.46 0.50
CA GLU A 259 -20.38 -8.81 0.43
C GLU A 259 -21.22 -9.02 -0.84
N GLY A 260 -22.08 -8.07 -1.17
CA GLY A 260 -22.88 -8.07 -2.39
C GLY A 260 -22.03 -8.07 -3.66
N TYR A 261 -20.97 -7.24 -3.69
CA TYR A 261 -20.04 -7.19 -4.81
C TYR A 261 -19.27 -8.52 -4.98
N LEU A 262 -18.76 -9.08 -3.89
CA LEU A 262 -18.03 -10.35 -3.94
C LEU A 262 -18.95 -11.52 -4.35
N ALA A 263 -20.22 -11.50 -3.93
CA ALA A 263 -21.22 -12.48 -4.36
C ALA A 263 -21.53 -12.36 -5.85
N TYR A 264 -21.73 -11.13 -6.35
CA TYR A 264 -21.92 -10.84 -7.76
C TYR A 264 -20.75 -11.35 -8.63
N ALA A 265 -19.51 -11.00 -8.26
CA ALA A 265 -18.32 -11.42 -8.98
C ALA A 265 -18.17 -12.95 -9.04
N ARG A 266 -18.46 -13.65 -7.94
CA ARG A 266 -18.45 -15.11 -7.90
C ARG A 266 -19.53 -15.72 -8.79
N ALA A 267 -20.76 -15.20 -8.73
CA ALA A 267 -21.87 -15.67 -9.55
C ALA A 267 -21.61 -15.49 -11.05
N ALA A 268 -20.89 -14.45 -11.43
CA ALA A 268 -20.46 -14.21 -12.82
C ALA A 268 -19.27 -15.09 -13.26
N GLY A 269 -18.72 -15.94 -12.39
CA GLY A 269 -17.57 -16.80 -12.71
C GLY A 269 -16.24 -16.07 -12.81
N ALA A 270 -16.16 -14.81 -12.37
CA ALA A 270 -14.97 -13.97 -12.36
C ALA A 270 -14.74 -13.38 -10.96
N PRO A 271 -14.33 -14.21 -9.95
CA PRO A 271 -14.16 -13.75 -8.58
C PRO A 271 -13.11 -12.64 -8.49
N ALA A 272 -13.46 -11.57 -7.77
CA ALA A 272 -12.51 -10.50 -7.49
C ALA A 272 -11.38 -11.00 -6.57
N PRO A 273 -10.11 -10.60 -6.79
CA PRO A 273 -8.97 -11.02 -5.99
C PRO A 273 -8.91 -10.26 -4.65
N ILE A 274 -10.03 -10.19 -3.93
CA ILE A 274 -10.21 -9.39 -2.72
C ILE A 274 -10.31 -10.31 -1.49
N GLU A 275 -9.37 -10.13 -0.57
CA GLU A 275 -9.45 -10.64 0.80
C GLU A 275 -9.96 -9.53 1.73
N THR A 276 -10.71 -9.87 2.76
CA THR A 276 -11.26 -8.91 3.73
C THR A 276 -10.83 -9.26 5.15
N ALA A 277 -10.46 -8.22 5.93
CA ALA A 277 -10.31 -8.31 7.37
C ALA A 277 -11.27 -7.33 8.04
N ILE A 278 -12.12 -7.81 8.96
CA ILE A 278 -13.20 -7.03 9.55
C ILE A 278 -12.91 -6.75 11.03
N TYR A 279 -12.85 -5.47 11.41
CA TYR A 279 -12.68 -4.98 12.78
C TYR A 279 -14.03 -4.54 13.32
N ARG A 280 -14.74 -5.46 14.01
CA ARG A 280 -16.16 -5.33 14.38
C ARG A 280 -16.51 -4.04 15.15
N GLY A 281 -15.59 -3.53 15.98
CA GLY A 281 -15.80 -2.33 16.80
C GLY A 281 -15.40 -1.01 16.14
N ALA A 282 -14.70 -1.06 14.99
CA ALA A 282 -14.10 0.10 14.36
C ALA A 282 -15.10 0.92 13.54
N TYR A 283 -15.05 2.23 13.73
CA TYR A 283 -15.64 3.23 12.84
C TYR A 283 -14.73 3.52 11.64
N HIS A 284 -15.15 4.38 10.72
CA HIS A 284 -14.28 4.90 9.67
C HIS A 284 -13.05 5.63 10.26
N ALA A 285 -11.90 5.61 9.55
CA ALA A 285 -10.69 6.35 9.88
C ALA A 285 -10.01 5.96 11.23
N TRP A 286 -10.10 4.71 11.67
CA TRP A 286 -9.54 4.24 12.94
C TRP A 286 -8.02 4.38 13.10
N THR A 287 -7.27 4.63 12.00
CA THR A 287 -5.81 4.81 12.07
C THR A 287 -5.40 6.26 12.34
N ALA A 288 -6.29 7.23 12.16
CA ALA A 288 -6.02 8.66 12.24
C ALA A 288 -6.14 9.17 13.69
N SER A 289 -5.01 9.29 14.41
CA SER A 289 -5.02 9.62 15.84
C SER A 289 -5.44 11.06 16.18
N ASP A 290 -5.49 11.93 15.19
CA ASP A 290 -5.86 13.34 15.33
C ASP A 290 -7.36 13.62 15.20
N ILE A 291 -8.19 12.61 14.83
CA ILE A 291 -9.65 12.79 14.73
C ILE A 291 -10.39 12.52 16.04
N GLY A 292 -9.73 11.98 17.06
CA GLY A 292 -10.32 11.67 18.36
C GLY A 292 -11.22 10.43 18.35
N LEU A 293 -12.01 10.29 19.41
CA LEU A 293 -12.95 9.17 19.58
C LEU A 293 -14.11 9.25 18.59
N GLY A 294 -14.84 8.14 18.42
CA GLY A 294 -15.93 8.01 17.46
C GLY A 294 -17.01 9.10 17.62
N ARG A 295 -17.27 9.83 16.53
CA ARG A 295 -18.34 10.80 16.41
C ARG A 295 -18.90 10.84 15.00
N PHE A 296 -20.13 11.36 14.86
CA PHE A 296 -20.76 11.56 13.56
C PHE A 296 -20.31 12.89 12.93
N TYR A 297 -20.03 12.87 11.63
CA TYR A 297 -19.62 14.02 10.82
C TYR A 297 -20.69 14.28 9.76
N PRO A 298 -21.64 15.21 10.01
CA PRO A 298 -22.84 15.36 9.17
C PRO A 298 -22.55 15.96 7.79
N ASP A 299 -21.48 16.76 7.66
CA ASP A 299 -21.20 17.53 6.44
C ASP A 299 -20.37 16.75 5.40
N LEU A 300 -20.00 15.51 5.72
CA LEU A 300 -19.25 14.68 4.78
C LEU A 300 -20.18 14.04 3.76
N VAL A 301 -19.73 14.03 2.50
CA VAL A 301 -20.42 13.31 1.42
C VAL A 301 -20.28 11.79 1.67
N SER A 302 -21.40 11.07 1.56
CA SER A 302 -21.45 9.62 1.77
C SER A 302 -22.21 8.91 0.66
N THR A 303 -21.71 7.75 0.25
CA THR A 303 -22.39 6.87 -0.69
C THR A 303 -23.05 5.67 -0.01
N LYS A 304 -23.18 5.69 1.33
CA LYS A 304 -23.62 4.55 2.16
C LYS A 304 -24.93 3.89 1.72
N LYS A 305 -25.86 4.66 1.19
CA LYS A 305 -27.14 4.16 0.68
C LYS A 305 -27.18 4.00 -0.83
N CYS A 306 -26.13 4.43 -1.54
CA CYS A 306 -26.09 4.36 -3.00
C CYS A 306 -25.58 3.02 -3.50
N PRO A 307 -25.97 2.57 -4.70
CA PRO A 307 -25.40 1.37 -5.29
C PRO A 307 -23.91 1.56 -5.56
N LEU A 308 -23.19 0.44 -5.66
CA LEU A 308 -21.79 0.45 -6.08
C LEU A 308 -21.70 0.77 -7.56
N ILE A 309 -20.85 1.72 -7.96
CA ILE A 309 -20.55 1.99 -9.37
C ILE A 309 -19.63 0.88 -9.89
N LEU A 310 -19.96 0.29 -11.01
CA LEU A 310 -19.14 -0.71 -11.68
C LEU A 310 -18.47 -0.11 -12.92
N LEU A 311 -17.13 -0.09 -12.92
CA LEU A 311 -16.36 0.25 -14.10
C LEU A 311 -16.39 -0.93 -15.07
N GLY A 312 -16.88 -0.68 -16.28
CA GLY A 312 -16.96 -1.68 -17.34
C GLY A 312 -16.16 -1.27 -18.57
N PRO A 313 -15.94 -2.19 -19.53
CA PRO A 313 -15.10 -1.96 -20.70
C PRO A 313 -15.72 -0.94 -21.70
N LYS A 314 -17.03 -0.74 -21.66
CA LYS A 314 -17.73 0.16 -22.58
C LYS A 314 -18.37 1.34 -21.86
N GLN A 315 -19.07 1.09 -20.77
CA GLN A 315 -19.77 2.10 -19.99
C GLN A 315 -19.87 1.67 -18.53
N PRO A 316 -19.95 2.63 -17.58
CA PRO A 316 -20.18 2.30 -16.19
C PRO A 316 -21.61 1.77 -15.99
N GLY A 317 -21.75 0.91 -14.97
CA GLY A 317 -23.02 0.45 -14.45
C GLY A 317 -23.13 0.69 -12.95
N VAL A 318 -24.22 0.23 -12.34
CA VAL A 318 -24.39 0.18 -10.90
C VAL A 318 -24.85 -1.22 -10.49
N LEU A 319 -24.40 -1.67 -9.32
CA LEU A 319 -24.82 -2.98 -8.77
C LEU A 319 -26.07 -2.78 -7.90
N VAL A 320 -27.20 -3.33 -8.37
CA VAL A 320 -28.50 -3.32 -7.67
C VAL A 320 -29.00 -4.75 -7.59
N ASP A 321 -29.22 -5.27 -6.38
CA ASP A 321 -29.76 -6.61 -6.13
C ASP A 321 -29.08 -7.74 -6.94
N GLY A 322 -27.73 -7.66 -7.04
CA GLY A 322 -26.93 -8.64 -7.78
C GLY A 322 -26.96 -8.51 -9.30
N LYS A 323 -27.57 -7.47 -9.84
CA LYS A 323 -27.62 -7.17 -11.28
C LYS A 323 -26.92 -5.87 -11.61
N VAL A 324 -26.47 -5.74 -12.85
CA VAL A 324 -25.84 -4.51 -13.34
C VAL A 324 -26.87 -3.70 -14.11
N ASP A 325 -27.22 -2.54 -13.57
CA ASP A 325 -28.04 -1.55 -14.24
C ASP A 325 -27.16 -0.43 -14.85
N PRO A 326 -27.61 0.29 -15.89
CA PRO A 326 -26.89 1.45 -16.42
C PRO A 326 -26.67 2.53 -15.35
N PHE A 327 -25.49 3.15 -15.35
CA PHE A 327 -25.21 4.26 -14.45
C PHE A 327 -25.97 5.52 -14.88
N ASP A 328 -26.76 6.07 -13.96
CA ASP A 328 -27.44 7.37 -14.09
C ASP A 328 -26.82 8.38 -13.13
N PRO A 329 -26.07 9.39 -13.61
CA PRO A 329 -25.43 10.39 -12.76
C PRO A 329 -26.43 11.20 -11.91
N ALA A 330 -27.62 11.50 -12.43
CA ALA A 330 -28.61 12.30 -11.72
C ALA A 330 -29.24 11.50 -10.57
N ALA A 331 -29.62 10.26 -10.82
CA ALA A 331 -30.13 9.35 -9.79
C ALA A 331 -29.08 9.08 -8.71
N PHE A 332 -27.81 8.88 -9.10
CA PHE A 332 -26.72 8.69 -8.16
C PHE A 332 -26.46 9.94 -7.30
N GLY A 333 -26.46 11.15 -7.91
CA GLY A 333 -26.33 12.41 -7.20
C GLY A 333 -27.45 12.63 -6.18
N ALA A 334 -28.70 12.34 -6.55
CA ALA A 334 -29.85 12.37 -5.62
C ALA A 334 -29.69 11.41 -4.46
N CYS A 335 -29.19 10.19 -4.72
CA CYS A 335 -28.91 9.21 -3.69
C CYS A 335 -27.85 9.69 -2.69
N VAL A 336 -26.74 10.28 -3.17
CA VAL A 336 -25.68 10.85 -2.32
C VAL A 336 -26.24 11.95 -1.43
N ALA A 337 -27.05 12.86 -1.98
CA ALA A 337 -27.67 13.96 -1.24
C ALA A 337 -28.65 13.49 -0.16
N ALA A 338 -29.27 12.32 -0.32
CA ALA A 338 -30.28 11.79 0.60
C ALA A 338 -29.72 11.24 1.93
N ALA A 339 -28.41 10.97 2.02
CA ALA A 339 -27.84 10.35 3.23
C ALA A 339 -26.42 10.87 3.54
N PRO A 340 -26.26 12.17 3.81
CA PRO A 340 -24.95 12.74 4.11
C PRO A 340 -24.41 12.25 5.48
N GLY A 341 -23.12 12.40 5.67
CA GLY A 341 -22.42 12.14 6.91
C GLY A 341 -22.20 10.66 7.23
N TYR A 342 -21.21 10.43 8.08
CA TYR A 342 -20.89 9.10 8.61
C TYR A 342 -20.05 9.20 9.90
N TRP A 343 -19.90 8.07 10.59
CA TRP A 343 -19.15 7.98 11.83
C TRP A 343 -17.67 7.77 11.56
N MET A 344 -16.81 8.57 12.21
CA MET A 344 -15.36 8.35 12.22
C MET A 344 -14.85 8.28 13.66
N GLY A 345 -13.75 7.57 13.88
CA GLY A 345 -13.13 7.52 15.21
C GLY A 345 -11.84 6.72 15.25
N PHE A 346 -10.85 7.30 15.93
CA PHE A 346 -9.58 6.64 16.18
C PHE A 346 -9.74 5.46 17.14
N ASP A 347 -9.04 4.36 16.84
CA ASP A 347 -8.93 3.17 17.71
C ASP A 347 -7.49 2.65 17.68
N ALA A 348 -6.77 2.82 18.79
CA ALA A 348 -5.34 2.47 18.89
C ALA A 348 -5.09 0.95 18.74
N ALA A 349 -6.00 0.11 19.27
CA ALA A 349 -5.86 -1.33 19.19
C ALA A 349 -6.10 -1.82 17.76
N VAL A 350 -7.16 -1.33 17.12
CA VAL A 350 -7.47 -1.66 15.73
C VAL A 350 -6.40 -1.11 14.79
N ARG A 351 -5.87 0.10 15.04
CA ARG A 351 -4.73 0.64 14.29
C ARG A 351 -3.54 -0.32 14.30
N THR A 352 -3.14 -0.78 15.47
CA THR A 352 -2.01 -1.70 15.64
C THR A 352 -2.28 -3.03 14.93
N GLN A 353 -3.46 -3.61 15.14
CA GLN A 353 -3.85 -4.88 14.53
C GLN A 353 -3.92 -4.77 13.00
N SER A 354 -4.57 -3.74 12.47
CA SER A 354 -4.74 -3.57 11.02
C SER A 354 -3.42 -3.32 10.28
N ILE A 355 -2.48 -2.59 10.89
CA ILE A 355 -1.13 -2.44 10.33
C ILE A 355 -0.39 -3.78 10.33
N SER A 356 -0.49 -4.57 11.41
CA SER A 356 0.09 -5.92 11.46
C SER A 356 -0.49 -6.84 10.37
N ASP A 357 -1.80 -6.78 10.14
CA ASP A 357 -2.47 -7.56 9.11
C ASP A 357 -2.02 -7.12 7.70
N ALA A 358 -1.91 -5.82 7.44
CA ALA A 358 -1.36 -5.27 6.21
C ALA A 358 0.09 -5.72 5.96
N VAL A 359 0.96 -5.64 6.99
CA VAL A 359 2.35 -6.10 6.91
C VAL A 359 2.42 -7.60 6.63
N ARG A 360 1.55 -8.41 7.27
CA ARG A 360 1.48 -9.86 7.03
C ARG A 360 1.09 -10.16 5.59
N PHE A 361 0.07 -9.51 5.06
CA PHE A 361 -0.36 -9.64 3.68
C PHE A 361 0.75 -9.25 2.70
N LEU A 362 1.41 -8.12 2.94
CA LEU A 362 2.51 -7.62 2.09
C LEU A 362 3.78 -8.49 2.15
N ARG A 363 3.87 -9.50 3.05
CA ARG A 363 5.00 -10.44 3.08
C ARG A 363 5.15 -11.27 1.80
N ILE A 364 4.11 -11.40 0.99
CA ILE A 364 4.19 -12.00 -0.35
C ILE A 364 5.23 -11.30 -1.24
N LEU A 365 5.55 -10.03 -0.95
CA LEU A 365 6.54 -9.23 -1.68
C LEU A 365 7.97 -9.41 -1.13
N ARG A 366 8.17 -10.19 -0.08
CA ARG A 366 9.51 -10.45 0.45
C ARG A 366 10.19 -11.60 -0.29
N PRO A 367 11.52 -11.51 -0.50
CA PRO A 367 12.29 -12.61 -1.05
C PRO A 367 12.30 -13.80 -0.11
#